data_1892eee9e37385865ecd53b03c38a968
#
_entry.id   1892eee9e37385865ecd53b03c38a968
#
_cell.length_a   1.000
_cell.length_b   1.000
_cell.length_c   1.000
_cell.angle_alpha   90.00
_cell.angle_beta   90.00
_cell.angle_gamma   90.00
#
_symmetry.space_group_name_H-M   'P 1'
#
loop_
_entity.id
_entity.type
_entity.pdbx_description
1 polymer ?
#
loop_
_entity_poly.entity_id
_entity_poly.type
_entity_poly.pdbx_seq_one_letter_code
_entity_poly.pdbx_strand_id
1 'polypeptide(L)'
;MTEFDKYALKHMGIGSLTLHDYQKSQELMFETSNSITPNIVEERQMNIALLSVFDRLMADRIIWCAGPVNERMAITVQAQLLFLSQQDPKKTITLHVDTPGGSVANGLSIVDVMNYIPNPIQTINTGMAASMGSVLLGAGTKGMRSSLPFSRVMIHQVSSGTRGHVADNRINHLESEKYNYVLFNMLAEFCGRTFDEVISSANRDKWFNAEEILKFGLIDEVLYPNGKAVKGMDKYLVGFDKHYQKLIKS
;
A
#
# COMPACT_ATOMS: atom_id res chain seq x y z
N MET A 1 26.16 -33.93 -12.41
CA MET A 1 25.03 -34.82 -12.77
C MET A 1 24.79 -35.75 -11.60
N THR A 2 23.68 -35.50 -10.87
CA THR A 2 23.35 -36.28 -9.67
C THR A 2 22.80 -37.65 -10.00
N GLU A 3 22.66 -38.55 -9.02
CA GLU A 3 22.03 -39.86 -9.23
C GLU A 3 20.55 -39.70 -9.69
N PHE A 4 19.88 -38.63 -9.21
CA PHE A 4 18.54 -38.25 -9.64
C PHE A 4 18.50 -37.88 -11.14
N ASP A 5 19.49 -37.12 -11.61
CA ASP A 5 19.56 -36.72 -13.03
C ASP A 5 19.68 -37.93 -13.95
N LYS A 6 20.52 -38.90 -13.54
CA LYS A 6 20.71 -40.15 -14.29
C LYS A 6 19.44 -41.00 -14.33
N TYR A 7 18.73 -41.05 -13.22
CA TYR A 7 17.46 -41.77 -13.12
C TYR A 7 16.36 -41.10 -13.97
N ALA A 8 16.23 -39.76 -13.89
CA ALA A 8 15.24 -38.99 -14.64
C ALA A 8 15.43 -39.17 -16.16
N LEU A 9 16.68 -39.08 -16.65
CA LEU A 9 17.01 -39.22 -18.06
C LEU A 9 16.86 -40.67 -18.59
N LYS A 10 17.31 -41.68 -17.81
CA LYS A 10 17.39 -43.07 -18.30
C LYS A 10 16.09 -43.87 -18.04
N HIS A 11 15.40 -43.62 -16.97
CA HIS A 11 14.26 -44.44 -16.54
C HIS A 11 12.91 -43.72 -16.65
N MET A 12 12.87 -42.38 -16.54
CA MET A 12 11.61 -41.64 -16.65
C MET A 12 11.44 -40.98 -18.03
N GLY A 13 12.42 -41.04 -18.91
CA GLY A 13 12.32 -40.48 -20.27
C GLY A 13 12.20 -38.96 -20.31
N ILE A 14 12.60 -38.28 -19.22
CA ILE A 14 12.56 -36.81 -19.16
C ILE A 14 13.67 -36.24 -20.04
N GLY A 15 13.32 -35.33 -20.95
CA GLY A 15 14.30 -34.69 -21.83
C GLY A 15 15.33 -33.87 -21.03
N SER A 16 16.58 -33.85 -21.53
CA SER A 16 17.68 -33.09 -20.89
C SER A 16 17.38 -31.60 -20.73
N LEU A 17 16.65 -31.00 -21.66
CA LEU A 17 16.16 -29.61 -21.58
C LEU A 17 15.19 -29.42 -20.42
N THR A 18 14.23 -30.30 -20.25
CA THR A 18 13.24 -30.27 -19.15
C THR A 18 13.92 -30.42 -17.79
N LEU A 19 14.95 -31.32 -17.72
CA LEU A 19 15.72 -31.49 -16.48
C LEU A 19 16.58 -30.27 -16.17
N HIS A 20 17.18 -29.64 -17.19
CA HIS A 20 17.91 -28.39 -17.04
C HIS A 20 17.01 -27.23 -16.58
N ASP A 21 15.82 -27.11 -17.16
CA ASP A 21 14.85 -26.07 -16.77
C ASP A 21 14.36 -26.29 -15.33
N TYR A 22 14.18 -27.55 -14.92
CA TYR A 22 13.85 -27.88 -13.54
C TYR A 22 14.98 -27.51 -12.57
N GLN A 23 16.24 -27.82 -12.91
CA GLN A 23 17.40 -27.47 -12.07
C GLN A 23 17.56 -25.95 -11.97
N LYS A 24 17.41 -25.23 -13.08
CA LYS A 24 17.44 -23.78 -13.11
C LYS A 24 16.30 -23.15 -12.27
N SER A 25 15.12 -23.75 -12.28
CA SER A 25 14.01 -23.32 -11.43
C SER A 25 14.27 -23.59 -9.94
N GLN A 26 14.96 -24.68 -9.59
CA GLN A 26 15.40 -24.99 -8.23
C GLN A 26 16.48 -24.01 -7.73
N GLU A 27 17.44 -23.63 -8.57
CA GLU A 27 18.46 -22.61 -8.26
C GLU A 27 17.80 -21.25 -8.04
N LEU A 28 16.86 -20.85 -8.90
CA LEU A 28 16.05 -19.64 -8.73
C LEU A 28 15.21 -19.68 -7.45
N MET A 29 14.64 -20.84 -7.08
CA MET A 29 13.96 -21.01 -5.80
C MET A 29 14.88 -20.82 -4.60
N PHE A 30 16.13 -21.27 -4.69
CA PHE A 30 17.11 -21.13 -3.61
C PHE A 30 17.61 -19.68 -3.47
N GLU A 31 17.81 -18.98 -4.57
CA GLU A 31 18.16 -17.53 -4.56
C GLU A 31 16.99 -16.66 -4.09
N THR A 32 15.74 -17.06 -4.38
CA THR A 32 14.54 -16.33 -3.93
C THR A 32 14.13 -16.68 -2.50
N SER A 33 14.73 -17.68 -1.84
CA SER A 33 14.45 -18.00 -0.43
C SER A 33 14.84 -16.87 0.54
N ASN A 34 15.66 -15.91 0.12
CA ASN A 34 15.92 -14.65 0.82
C ASN A 34 14.96 -13.52 0.42
N SER A 35 13.99 -13.78 -0.45
CA SER A 35 12.95 -12.82 -0.82
C SER A 35 11.81 -12.86 0.21
N ILE A 36 11.31 -11.68 0.59
CA ILE A 36 10.11 -11.52 1.44
C ILE A 36 8.86 -12.12 0.77
N THR A 37 8.94 -12.45 -0.51
CA THR A 37 7.82 -12.97 -1.31
C THR A 37 7.98 -14.47 -1.57
N PRO A 38 7.19 -15.34 -0.92
CA PRO A 38 7.17 -16.76 -1.26
C PRO A 38 6.65 -16.96 -2.69
N ASN A 39 7.28 -17.88 -3.42
CA ASN A 39 6.80 -18.28 -4.74
C ASN A 39 5.76 -19.40 -4.61
N ILE A 40 4.79 -19.39 -5.52
CA ILE A 40 3.81 -20.47 -5.68
C ILE A 40 3.99 -21.12 -7.06
N VAL A 41 3.69 -22.41 -7.14
CA VAL A 41 3.61 -23.13 -8.40
C VAL A 41 2.15 -23.21 -8.81
N GLU A 42 1.80 -22.59 -9.93
CA GLU A 42 0.46 -22.69 -10.53
C GLU A 42 0.54 -23.59 -11.75
N GLU A 43 -0.18 -24.73 -11.70
CA GLU A 43 -0.30 -25.66 -12.81
C GLU A 43 -1.43 -25.20 -13.74
N ARG A 44 -1.10 -24.76 -14.94
CA ARG A 44 -2.07 -24.51 -16.01
C ARG A 44 -1.91 -25.58 -17.06
N GLN A 45 -3.00 -25.97 -17.73
CA GLN A 45 -3.15 -27.17 -18.60
C GLN A 45 -2.00 -27.48 -19.60
N MET A 46 -1.00 -26.62 -19.78
CA MET A 46 0.16 -26.87 -20.64
C MET A 46 1.49 -26.25 -20.15
N ASN A 47 1.55 -25.47 -19.09
CA ASN A 47 2.79 -24.85 -18.59
C ASN A 47 2.77 -24.69 -17.08
N ILE A 48 3.84 -25.09 -16.43
CA ILE A 48 4.11 -24.77 -15.02
C ILE A 48 4.73 -23.37 -15.00
N ALA A 49 4.06 -22.41 -14.36
CA ALA A 49 4.60 -21.08 -14.14
C ALA A 49 4.98 -20.90 -12.67
N LEU A 50 6.22 -20.49 -12.42
CA LEU A 50 6.65 -20.06 -11.10
C LEU A 50 6.26 -18.59 -10.92
N LEU A 51 5.29 -18.33 -10.06
CA LEU A 51 4.79 -16.97 -9.78
C LEU A 51 5.08 -16.62 -8.32
N SER A 52 5.45 -15.36 -8.06
CA SER A 52 5.41 -14.86 -6.70
C SER A 52 3.96 -14.73 -6.22
N VAL A 53 3.74 -14.75 -4.89
CA VAL A 53 2.39 -14.52 -4.34
C VAL A 53 1.86 -13.16 -4.77
N PHE A 54 2.73 -12.13 -4.88
CA PHE A 54 2.31 -10.81 -5.35
C PHE A 54 1.91 -10.81 -6.83
N ASP A 55 2.60 -11.58 -7.69
CA ASP A 55 2.20 -11.71 -9.10
C ASP A 55 0.85 -12.42 -9.22
N ARG A 56 0.61 -13.42 -8.37
CA ARG A 56 -0.69 -14.10 -8.33
C ARG A 56 -1.81 -13.18 -7.85
N LEU A 57 -1.57 -12.39 -6.80
CA LEU A 57 -2.53 -11.39 -6.33
C LEU A 57 -2.78 -10.31 -7.39
N MET A 58 -1.73 -9.87 -8.10
CA MET A 58 -1.88 -8.92 -9.20
C MET A 58 -2.74 -9.48 -10.34
N ALA A 59 -2.65 -10.79 -10.63
CA ALA A 59 -3.57 -11.43 -11.58
C ALA A 59 -5.04 -11.34 -11.12
N ASP A 60 -5.29 -11.31 -9.81
CA ASP A 60 -6.60 -11.06 -9.22
C ASP A 60 -6.90 -9.55 -9.02
N ARG A 61 -6.09 -8.69 -9.64
CA ARG A 61 -6.19 -7.22 -9.63
C ARG A 61 -5.95 -6.59 -8.26
N ILE A 62 -5.13 -7.22 -7.44
CA ILE A 62 -4.74 -6.76 -6.12
C ILE A 62 -3.30 -6.26 -6.15
N ILE A 63 -3.09 -5.00 -5.77
CA ILE A 63 -1.80 -4.31 -5.70
C ILE A 63 -1.50 -3.96 -4.25
N TRP A 64 -0.23 -3.97 -3.87
CA TRP A 64 0.24 -3.57 -2.55
C TRP A 64 1.09 -2.30 -2.60
N CYS A 65 0.69 -1.29 -1.81
CA CYS A 65 1.51 -0.14 -1.45
C CYS A 65 2.05 -0.35 -0.04
N ALA A 66 3.15 -1.08 0.10
CA ALA A 66 3.75 -1.43 1.38
C ALA A 66 5.15 -0.80 1.55
N GLY A 67 5.45 -0.34 2.77
CA GLY A 67 6.71 0.34 3.09
C GLY A 67 6.76 1.81 2.68
N PRO A 68 7.94 2.47 2.70
CA PRO A 68 8.07 3.90 2.42
C PRO A 68 7.65 4.27 0.99
N VAL A 69 6.90 5.37 0.85
CA VAL A 69 6.55 5.94 -0.46
C VAL A 69 7.81 6.58 -1.06
N ASN A 70 8.38 5.93 -2.06
CA ASN A 70 9.58 6.32 -2.77
C ASN A 70 9.43 6.08 -4.27
N GLU A 71 10.46 6.42 -5.05
CA GLU A 71 10.47 6.26 -6.50
C GLU A 71 10.19 4.81 -6.94
N ARG A 72 10.79 3.83 -6.27
CA ARG A 72 10.60 2.41 -6.62
C ARG A 72 9.15 1.98 -6.43
N MET A 73 8.54 2.31 -5.30
CA MET A 73 7.12 2.03 -5.06
C MET A 73 6.25 2.72 -6.11
N ALA A 74 6.51 4.00 -6.37
CA ALA A 74 5.71 4.79 -7.32
C ALA A 74 5.74 4.18 -8.71
N ILE A 75 6.91 3.90 -9.27
CA ILE A 75 7.06 3.30 -10.60
C ILE A 75 6.38 1.93 -10.65
N THR A 76 6.57 1.08 -9.63
CA THR A 76 5.98 -0.27 -9.59
C THR A 76 4.46 -0.21 -9.59
N VAL A 77 3.86 0.60 -8.68
CA VAL A 77 2.40 0.71 -8.56
C VAL A 77 1.77 1.33 -9.80
N GLN A 78 2.39 2.38 -10.37
CA GLN A 78 1.92 3.00 -11.62
C GLN A 78 1.93 2.00 -12.78
N ALA A 79 3.02 1.23 -12.94
CA ALA A 79 3.11 0.22 -13.99
C ALA A 79 2.03 -0.87 -13.83
N GLN A 80 1.79 -1.33 -12.60
CA GLN A 80 0.74 -2.30 -12.30
C GLN A 80 -0.66 -1.75 -12.57
N LEU A 81 -0.94 -0.52 -12.16
CA LEU A 81 -2.23 0.16 -12.44
C LEU A 81 -2.50 0.27 -13.93
N LEU A 82 -1.52 0.76 -14.71
CA LEU A 82 -1.63 0.90 -16.17
C LEU A 82 -1.81 -0.46 -16.86
N PHE A 83 -1.03 -1.47 -16.44
CA PHE A 83 -1.16 -2.83 -16.98
C PHE A 83 -2.55 -3.42 -16.74
N LEU A 84 -3.05 -3.34 -15.52
CA LEU A 84 -4.37 -3.86 -15.16
C LEU A 84 -5.50 -3.07 -15.86
N SER A 85 -5.33 -1.77 -16.02
CA SER A 85 -6.28 -0.93 -16.75
C SER A 85 -6.37 -1.32 -18.24
N GLN A 86 -5.24 -1.62 -18.87
CA GLN A 86 -5.23 -2.09 -20.27
C GLN A 86 -5.86 -3.47 -20.44
N GLN A 87 -5.75 -4.35 -19.45
CA GLN A 87 -6.39 -5.66 -19.50
C GLN A 87 -7.92 -5.57 -19.44
N ASP A 88 -8.46 -4.78 -18.55
CA ASP A 88 -9.92 -4.55 -18.45
C ASP A 88 -10.20 -3.20 -17.79
N PRO A 89 -10.59 -2.18 -18.57
CA PRO A 89 -10.79 -0.82 -18.09
C PRO A 89 -12.04 -0.63 -17.20
N LYS A 90 -12.89 -1.66 -17.08
CA LYS A 90 -14.12 -1.58 -16.29
C LYS A 90 -14.04 -2.26 -14.93
N LYS A 91 -13.12 -3.22 -14.79
CA LYS A 91 -12.99 -3.97 -13.54
C LYS A 91 -12.26 -3.17 -12.47
N THR A 92 -12.73 -3.26 -11.24
CA THR A 92 -12.09 -2.69 -10.06
C THR A 92 -10.67 -3.19 -9.89
N ILE A 93 -9.78 -2.29 -9.47
CA ILE A 93 -8.43 -2.62 -8.99
C ILE A 93 -8.42 -2.36 -7.49
N THR A 94 -7.93 -3.32 -6.71
CA THR A 94 -7.83 -3.20 -5.25
C THR A 94 -6.40 -2.84 -4.86
N LEU A 95 -6.24 -1.74 -4.13
CA LEU A 95 -4.98 -1.24 -3.64
C LEU A 95 -4.91 -1.40 -2.11
N HIS A 96 -4.09 -2.33 -1.63
CA HIS A 96 -3.79 -2.47 -0.22
C HIS A 96 -2.74 -1.43 0.19
N VAL A 97 -3.03 -0.68 1.25
CA VAL A 97 -2.17 0.40 1.77
C VAL A 97 -1.64 -0.01 3.14
N ASP A 98 -0.31 -0.13 3.25
CA ASP A 98 0.40 -0.36 4.50
C ASP A 98 1.74 0.39 4.47
N THR A 99 1.68 1.70 4.69
CA THR A 99 2.82 2.61 4.50
C THR A 99 2.91 3.68 5.59
N PRO A 100 4.12 3.99 6.06
CA PRO A 100 4.36 5.16 6.92
C PRO A 100 4.31 6.49 6.14
N GLY A 101 4.09 6.46 4.81
CA GLY A 101 4.22 7.62 3.94
C GLY A 101 5.63 7.78 3.38
N GLY A 102 5.98 8.99 2.97
CA GLY A 102 7.27 9.29 2.35
C GLY A 102 7.21 10.46 1.37
N SER A 103 7.83 10.31 0.21
CA SER A 103 7.94 11.37 -0.80
C SER A 103 6.57 11.80 -1.33
N VAL A 104 6.26 13.09 -1.17
CA VAL A 104 5.02 13.69 -1.67
C VAL A 104 4.93 13.58 -3.19
N ALA A 105 5.99 13.93 -3.91
CA ALA A 105 5.99 13.87 -5.37
C ALA A 105 5.73 12.46 -5.91
N ASN A 106 6.37 11.44 -5.30
CA ASN A 106 6.15 10.05 -5.67
C ASN A 106 4.74 9.55 -5.32
N GLY A 107 4.18 9.99 -4.19
CA GLY A 107 2.81 9.65 -3.83
C GLY A 107 1.78 10.30 -4.74
N LEU A 108 1.96 11.58 -5.07
CA LEU A 108 1.10 12.29 -6.01
C LEU A 108 1.13 11.68 -7.41
N SER A 109 2.30 11.20 -7.87
CA SER A 109 2.38 10.52 -9.17
C SER A 109 1.60 9.20 -9.22
N ILE A 110 1.46 8.49 -8.07
CA ILE A 110 0.55 7.34 -7.97
C ILE A 110 -0.91 7.81 -8.06
N VAL A 111 -1.28 8.86 -7.31
CA VAL A 111 -2.63 9.43 -7.34
C VAL A 111 -3.02 9.91 -8.74
N ASP A 112 -2.09 10.54 -9.46
CA ASP A 112 -2.31 10.97 -10.85
C ASP A 112 -2.68 9.78 -11.74
N VAL A 113 -1.97 8.65 -11.63
CA VAL A 113 -2.30 7.44 -12.41
C VAL A 113 -3.62 6.83 -11.95
N MET A 114 -3.92 6.82 -10.63
CA MET A 114 -5.23 6.36 -10.13
C MET A 114 -6.38 7.19 -10.74
N ASN A 115 -6.19 8.49 -10.90
CA ASN A 115 -7.19 9.38 -11.51
C ASN A 115 -7.22 9.30 -13.05
N TYR A 116 -6.09 8.97 -13.66
CA TYR A 116 -5.96 8.90 -15.12
C TYR A 116 -6.67 7.68 -15.72
N ILE A 117 -6.62 6.54 -15.03
CA ILE A 117 -7.23 5.30 -15.52
C ILE A 117 -8.75 5.30 -15.27
N PRO A 118 -9.55 4.68 -16.17
CA PRO A 118 -11.01 4.66 -16.02
C PRO A 118 -11.52 3.67 -14.97
N ASN A 119 -10.65 2.84 -14.40
CA ASN A 119 -11.02 1.79 -13.47
C ASN A 119 -11.46 2.36 -12.12
N PRO A 120 -12.51 1.82 -11.47
CA PRO A 120 -12.73 2.05 -10.05
C PRO A 120 -11.55 1.51 -9.24
N ILE A 121 -11.08 2.30 -8.28
CA ILE A 121 -9.98 1.92 -7.37
C ILE A 121 -10.53 1.72 -5.97
N GLN A 122 -10.53 0.48 -5.50
CA GLN A 122 -10.77 0.18 -4.10
C GLN A 122 -9.48 0.34 -3.31
N THR A 123 -9.51 1.07 -2.20
CA THR A 123 -8.37 1.20 -1.28
C THR A 123 -8.68 0.55 0.06
N ILE A 124 -7.73 -0.23 0.58
CA ILE A 124 -7.90 -0.94 1.86
C ILE A 124 -6.67 -0.69 2.74
N ASN A 125 -6.86 -0.02 3.87
CA ASN A 125 -5.82 0.10 4.89
C ASN A 125 -5.67 -1.22 5.65
N THR A 126 -4.52 -1.90 5.51
CA THR A 126 -4.27 -3.23 6.09
C THR A 126 -3.33 -3.22 7.30
N GLY A 127 -2.76 -2.07 7.63
CA GLY A 127 -1.86 -1.90 8.76
C GLY A 127 -1.75 -0.43 9.13
N MET A 128 -1.05 0.32 8.32
CA MET A 128 -0.83 1.75 8.52
C MET A 128 -1.03 2.53 7.22
N ALA A 129 -1.76 3.63 7.29
CA ALA A 129 -1.82 4.62 6.22
C ALA A 129 -1.44 5.98 6.80
N ALA A 130 -0.13 6.26 6.92
CA ALA A 130 0.36 7.48 7.55
C ALA A 130 0.90 8.48 6.53
N SER A 131 0.76 9.78 6.82
CA SER A 131 1.31 10.86 5.99
C SER A 131 0.83 10.73 4.53
N MET A 132 1.72 10.61 3.55
CA MET A 132 1.35 10.36 2.14
C MET A 132 0.49 9.09 1.96
N GLY A 133 0.59 8.10 2.88
CA GLY A 133 -0.27 6.92 2.88
C GLY A 133 -1.74 7.24 3.11
N SER A 134 -2.07 8.24 3.92
CA SER A 134 -3.44 8.69 4.12
C SER A 134 -4.04 9.30 2.84
N VAL A 135 -3.22 9.98 2.05
CA VAL A 135 -3.63 10.53 0.76
C VAL A 135 -3.88 9.40 -0.26
N LEU A 136 -2.99 8.40 -0.32
CA LEU A 136 -3.20 7.22 -1.17
C LEU A 136 -4.48 6.45 -0.80
N LEU A 137 -4.76 6.31 0.50
CA LEU A 137 -6.00 5.69 0.99
C LEU A 137 -7.23 6.49 0.57
N GLY A 138 -7.20 7.81 0.77
CA GLY A 138 -8.29 8.72 0.45
C GLY A 138 -8.57 8.87 -1.04
N ALA A 139 -7.53 8.69 -1.88
CA ALA A 139 -7.63 8.80 -3.35
C ALA A 139 -8.39 7.64 -4.01
N GLY A 140 -8.76 6.60 -3.27
CA GLY A 140 -9.66 5.55 -3.76
C GLY A 140 -11.02 6.09 -4.20
N THR A 141 -11.70 5.36 -5.05
CA THR A 141 -13.06 5.70 -5.49
C THR A 141 -13.98 5.83 -4.30
N LYS A 142 -14.70 6.94 -4.21
CA LYS A 142 -15.65 7.19 -3.11
C LYS A 142 -16.68 6.07 -3.00
N GLY A 143 -16.91 5.58 -1.78
CA GLY A 143 -17.71 4.39 -1.49
C GLY A 143 -16.92 3.08 -1.53
N MET A 144 -15.61 3.11 -1.88
CA MET A 144 -14.75 1.93 -1.99
C MET A 144 -13.45 2.07 -1.18
N ARG A 145 -13.43 2.96 -0.18
CA ARG A 145 -12.26 3.19 0.68
C ARG A 145 -12.52 2.55 2.04
N SER A 146 -11.66 1.65 2.47
CA SER A 146 -11.91 0.86 3.67
C SER A 146 -10.68 0.68 4.54
N SER A 147 -10.88 0.24 5.77
CA SER A 147 -9.82 -0.06 6.73
C SER A 147 -10.12 -1.32 7.50
N LEU A 148 -9.09 -2.09 7.86
CA LEU A 148 -9.22 -3.18 8.82
C LEU A 148 -9.33 -2.60 10.24
N PRO A 149 -9.97 -3.32 11.21
CA PRO A 149 -10.32 -2.77 12.53
C PRO A 149 -9.13 -2.33 13.40
N PHE A 150 -7.95 -2.93 13.21
CA PHE A 150 -6.74 -2.60 13.96
C PHE A 150 -5.78 -1.67 13.22
N SER A 151 -6.11 -1.31 12.00
CA SER A 151 -5.28 -0.41 11.20
C SER A 151 -5.31 1.01 11.72
N ARG A 152 -4.23 1.74 11.47
CA ARG A 152 -4.05 3.13 11.90
C ARG A 152 -3.95 4.05 10.70
N VAL A 153 -4.45 5.27 10.85
CA VAL A 153 -4.25 6.35 9.89
C VAL A 153 -3.62 7.54 10.60
N MET A 154 -2.68 8.22 9.94
CA MET A 154 -2.11 9.46 10.47
C MET A 154 -2.08 10.53 9.40
N ILE A 155 -2.53 11.71 9.76
CA ILE A 155 -2.43 12.92 8.96
C ILE A 155 -1.58 13.96 9.68
N HIS A 156 -0.75 14.69 8.94
CA HIS A 156 0.08 15.76 9.44
C HIS A 156 0.49 16.72 8.32
N GLN A 157 1.14 17.81 8.68
CA GLN A 157 1.76 18.74 7.73
C GLN A 157 2.93 18.11 6.99
N VAL A 158 3.24 18.62 5.81
CA VAL A 158 4.44 18.22 5.06
C VAL A 158 5.69 18.50 5.89
N SER A 159 6.50 17.47 6.11
CA SER A 159 7.82 17.60 6.73
C SER A 159 8.85 17.93 5.64
N SER A 160 9.56 19.03 5.78
CA SER A 160 10.63 19.40 4.86
C SER A 160 11.90 19.77 5.61
N GLY A 161 13.04 19.44 5.02
CA GLY A 161 14.35 19.92 5.46
C GLY A 161 15.06 20.58 4.29
N THR A 162 15.70 21.72 4.51
CA THR A 162 16.42 22.44 3.47
C THR A 162 17.92 22.47 3.74
N ARG A 163 18.72 22.29 2.69
CA ARG A 163 20.19 22.44 2.70
C ARG A 163 20.62 23.21 1.47
N GLY A 164 21.67 24.02 1.59
CA GLY A 164 22.24 24.75 0.45
C GLY A 164 22.17 26.26 0.65
N HIS A 165 22.20 27.02 -0.46
CA HIS A 165 22.18 28.48 -0.43
C HIS A 165 20.84 29.02 0.08
N VAL A 166 20.87 30.20 0.71
CA VAL A 166 19.67 30.84 1.30
C VAL A 166 18.56 31.05 0.25
N ALA A 167 18.94 31.42 -0.97
CA ALA A 167 17.98 31.63 -2.07
C ALA A 167 17.26 30.32 -2.44
N ASP A 168 18.02 29.21 -2.58
CA ASP A 168 17.48 27.89 -2.90
C ASP A 168 16.61 27.36 -1.77
N ASN A 169 17.03 27.55 -0.51
CA ASN A 169 16.24 27.17 0.66
C ASN A 169 14.88 27.88 0.70
N ARG A 170 14.83 29.16 0.30
CA ARG A 170 13.57 29.91 0.22
C ARG A 170 12.64 29.36 -0.87
N ILE A 171 13.19 29.00 -2.03
CA ILE A 171 12.43 28.37 -3.13
C ILE A 171 11.88 27.00 -2.68
N ASN A 172 12.72 26.16 -2.07
CA ASN A 172 12.33 24.84 -1.59
C ASN A 172 11.29 24.92 -0.46
N HIS A 173 11.39 25.91 0.41
CA HIS A 173 10.39 26.15 1.45
C HIS A 173 9.04 26.51 0.83
N LEU A 174 9.01 27.43 -0.13
CA LEU A 174 7.79 27.81 -0.82
C LEU A 174 7.15 26.62 -1.56
N GLU A 175 7.94 25.75 -2.16
CA GLU A 175 7.44 24.54 -2.81
C GLU A 175 6.85 23.55 -1.80
N SER A 176 7.46 23.41 -0.63
CA SER A 176 6.92 22.60 0.46
C SER A 176 5.57 23.15 0.98
N GLU A 177 5.43 24.47 1.07
CA GLU A 177 4.17 25.11 1.43
C GLU A 177 3.07 24.86 0.38
N LYS A 178 3.40 24.87 -0.92
CA LYS A 178 2.46 24.51 -1.97
C LYS A 178 2.00 23.05 -1.85
N TYR A 179 2.93 22.11 -1.62
CA TYR A 179 2.56 20.72 -1.38
C TYR A 179 1.65 20.59 -0.15
N ASN A 180 1.98 21.27 0.93
CA ASN A 180 1.15 21.27 2.14
C ASN A 180 -0.29 21.73 1.85
N TYR A 181 -0.42 22.83 1.12
CA TYR A 181 -1.71 23.37 0.72
C TYR A 181 -2.49 22.42 -0.19
N VAL A 182 -1.83 21.82 -1.20
CA VAL A 182 -2.44 20.84 -2.11
C VAL A 182 -2.93 19.62 -1.35
N LEU A 183 -2.09 19.01 -0.51
CA LEU A 183 -2.44 17.79 0.22
C LEU A 183 -3.60 18.01 1.20
N PHE A 184 -3.66 19.17 1.88
CA PHE A 184 -4.78 19.47 2.77
C PHE A 184 -6.08 19.71 2.02
N ASN A 185 -6.04 20.34 0.83
CA ASN A 185 -7.23 20.46 -0.02
C ASN A 185 -7.70 19.09 -0.51
N MET A 186 -6.79 18.21 -0.93
CA MET A 186 -7.13 16.83 -1.31
C MET A 186 -7.78 16.07 -0.15
N LEU A 187 -7.19 16.13 1.05
CA LEU A 187 -7.76 15.49 2.22
C LEU A 187 -9.13 16.09 2.59
N ALA A 188 -9.32 17.40 2.47
CA ALA A 188 -10.59 18.05 2.68
C ALA A 188 -11.67 17.54 1.71
N GLU A 189 -11.33 17.45 0.43
CA GLU A 189 -12.20 16.89 -0.62
C GLU A 189 -12.55 15.42 -0.32
N PHE A 190 -11.56 14.58 -0.02
CA PHE A 190 -11.76 13.17 0.27
C PHE A 190 -12.66 12.94 1.48
N CYS A 191 -12.50 13.77 2.52
CA CYS A 191 -13.28 13.67 3.76
C CYS A 191 -14.63 14.36 3.69
N GLY A 192 -14.90 15.17 2.67
CA GLY A 192 -16.09 16.04 2.62
C GLY A 192 -16.09 17.10 3.72
N ARG A 193 -14.92 17.63 4.07
CA ARG A 193 -14.69 18.66 5.11
C ARG A 193 -14.14 19.93 4.52
N THR A 194 -14.15 20.99 5.32
CA THR A 194 -13.48 22.24 4.93
C THR A 194 -11.96 22.13 5.11
N PHE A 195 -11.22 22.94 4.37
CA PHE A 195 -9.76 23.07 4.52
C PHE A 195 -9.36 23.38 5.98
N ASP A 196 -10.10 24.32 6.63
CA ASP A 196 -9.79 24.75 8.00
C ASP A 196 -10.01 23.63 9.03
N GLU A 197 -11.01 22.79 8.86
CA GLU A 197 -11.23 21.61 9.71
C GLU A 197 -10.10 20.59 9.59
N VAL A 198 -9.61 20.36 8.38
CA VAL A 198 -8.53 19.41 8.14
C VAL A 198 -7.21 19.95 8.66
N ILE A 199 -6.84 21.20 8.35
CA ILE A 199 -5.58 21.80 8.81
C ILE A 199 -5.53 21.93 10.33
N SER A 200 -6.66 22.28 10.97
CA SER A 200 -6.73 22.34 12.44
C SER A 200 -6.54 20.97 13.08
N SER A 201 -7.03 19.92 12.44
CA SER A 201 -6.85 18.52 12.88
C SER A 201 -5.44 18.00 12.66
N ALA A 202 -4.75 18.47 11.60
CA ALA A 202 -3.46 17.96 11.14
C ALA A 202 -2.27 18.91 11.46
N ASN A 203 -2.47 19.90 12.33
CA ASN A 203 -1.42 20.84 12.74
C ASN A 203 -0.23 20.14 13.44
N ARG A 204 -0.47 18.96 14.00
CA ARG A 204 0.51 18.00 14.50
C ARG A 204 0.09 16.61 14.07
N ASP A 205 0.94 15.62 14.30
CA ASP A 205 0.61 14.22 14.01
C ASP A 205 -0.73 13.84 14.65
N LYS A 206 -1.72 13.63 13.82
CA LYS A 206 -3.05 13.21 14.24
C LYS A 206 -3.29 11.77 13.85
N TRP A 207 -3.29 10.92 14.85
CA TRP A 207 -3.56 9.49 14.69
C TRP A 207 -5.02 9.17 14.87
N PHE A 208 -5.51 8.29 14.02
CA PHE A 208 -6.88 7.76 14.05
C PHE A 208 -6.85 6.23 14.09
N ASN A 209 -7.78 5.63 14.79
CA ASN A 209 -8.17 4.24 14.59
C ASN A 209 -9.18 4.13 13.42
N ALA A 210 -9.60 2.89 13.10
CA ALA A 210 -10.48 2.65 11.95
C ALA A 210 -11.85 3.35 12.09
N GLU A 211 -12.43 3.36 13.29
CA GLU A 211 -13.72 4.01 13.56
C GLU A 211 -13.64 5.54 13.54
N GLU A 212 -12.54 6.08 14.07
CA GLU A 212 -12.29 7.52 14.08
C GLU A 212 -12.10 8.06 12.67
N ILE A 213 -11.35 7.35 11.82
CA ILE A 213 -11.11 7.78 10.44
C ILE A 213 -12.35 7.62 9.56
N LEU A 214 -13.21 6.63 9.83
CA LEU A 214 -14.52 6.50 9.22
C LEU A 214 -15.37 7.73 9.54
N LYS A 215 -15.45 8.13 10.82
CA LYS A 215 -16.20 9.33 11.27
C LYS A 215 -15.59 10.62 10.71
N PHE A 216 -14.27 10.63 10.49
CA PHE A 216 -13.58 11.77 9.89
C PHE A 216 -13.90 11.89 8.40
N GLY A 217 -14.27 10.78 7.73
CA GLY A 217 -14.75 10.72 6.35
C GLY A 217 -13.70 10.34 5.31
N LEU A 218 -12.47 9.96 5.74
CA LEU A 218 -11.42 9.56 4.80
C LEU A 218 -11.68 8.18 4.20
N ILE A 219 -12.35 7.30 4.92
CA ILE A 219 -12.80 5.99 4.45
C ILE A 219 -14.33 5.90 4.47
N ASP A 220 -14.87 4.93 3.79
CA ASP A 220 -16.30 4.71 3.62
C ASP A 220 -16.81 3.52 4.45
N GLU A 221 -15.89 2.60 4.85
CA GLU A 221 -16.26 1.38 5.56
C GLU A 221 -15.11 0.85 6.43
N VAL A 222 -15.45 0.18 7.54
CA VAL A 222 -14.53 -0.69 8.29
C VAL A 222 -14.86 -2.14 7.98
N LEU A 223 -13.88 -2.91 7.50
CA LEU A 223 -14.05 -4.31 7.11
C LEU A 223 -13.94 -5.22 8.33
N TYR A 224 -15.06 -5.70 8.83
CA TYR A 224 -15.08 -6.62 9.96
C TYR A 224 -15.10 -8.10 9.54
N PRO A 225 -14.47 -9.00 10.31
CA PRO A 225 -14.53 -10.43 10.06
C PRO A 225 -15.99 -10.93 10.02
N ASN A 226 -16.38 -11.63 8.96
CA ASN A 226 -17.74 -12.15 8.76
C ASN A 226 -18.86 -11.10 8.88
N GLY A 227 -18.59 -9.85 8.55
CA GLY A 227 -19.56 -8.74 8.64
C GLY A 227 -20.02 -8.41 10.05
N LYS A 228 -19.42 -8.99 11.09
CA LYS A 228 -19.74 -8.71 12.49
C LYS A 228 -18.78 -7.67 13.03
N ALA A 229 -19.31 -6.55 13.49
CA ALA A 229 -18.54 -5.51 14.15
C ALA A 229 -17.73 -6.11 15.33
N VAL A 230 -16.42 -6.16 15.17
CA VAL A 230 -15.49 -6.49 16.24
C VAL A 230 -15.07 -5.16 16.85
N LYS A 231 -15.15 -5.03 18.16
CA LYS A 231 -14.56 -3.87 18.83
C LYS A 231 -13.05 -3.90 18.54
N GLY A 232 -12.61 -3.18 17.52
CA GLY A 232 -11.23 -3.09 17.11
C GLY A 232 -10.30 -2.62 18.23
N MET A 233 -9.43 -1.68 17.95
CA MET A 233 -8.47 -1.16 18.93
C MET A 233 -9.11 -0.58 20.19
N ASP A 234 -10.30 0.05 20.09
CA ASP A 234 -10.99 0.69 21.19
C ASP A 234 -11.29 -0.24 22.37
N LYS A 235 -11.51 -1.54 22.10
CA LYS A 235 -11.67 -2.56 23.15
C LYS A 235 -10.47 -2.64 24.08
N TYR A 236 -9.28 -2.44 23.53
CA TYR A 236 -8.01 -2.57 24.25
C TYR A 236 -7.49 -1.22 24.79
N LEU A 237 -8.10 -0.10 24.39
CA LEU A 237 -7.78 1.23 24.88
C LEU A 237 -8.59 1.63 26.13
N VAL A 238 -9.51 0.79 26.58
CA VAL A 238 -10.33 1.07 27.78
C VAL A 238 -9.42 1.27 29.00
N GLY A 239 -9.47 2.46 29.57
CA GLY A 239 -8.65 2.83 30.73
C GLY A 239 -7.23 3.32 30.40
N PHE A 240 -6.85 3.38 29.13
CA PHE A 240 -5.53 3.84 28.68
C PHE A 240 -5.18 5.24 29.25
N ASP A 241 -6.07 6.22 29.15
CA ASP A 241 -5.82 7.59 29.62
C ASP A 241 -5.52 7.64 31.11
N LYS A 242 -6.25 6.87 31.95
CA LYS A 242 -5.98 6.76 33.37
C LYS A 242 -4.62 6.16 33.68
N HIS A 243 -4.26 5.12 32.91
CA HIS A 243 -2.97 4.44 33.08
C HIS A 243 -1.82 5.35 32.65
N TYR A 244 -1.94 5.99 31.49
CA TYR A 244 -0.94 6.89 30.92
C TYR A 244 -0.71 8.12 31.82
N GLN A 245 -1.76 8.73 32.36
CA GLN A 245 -1.66 9.84 33.31
C GLN A 245 -0.92 9.47 34.61
N LYS A 246 -0.97 8.22 35.03
CA LYS A 246 -0.17 7.74 36.15
C LYS A 246 1.31 7.63 35.80
N LEU A 247 1.63 7.14 34.59
CA LEU A 247 3.02 6.98 34.12
C LEU A 247 3.77 8.30 33.97
N ILE A 248 3.09 9.36 33.49
CA ILE A 248 3.74 10.67 33.32
C ILE A 248 3.86 11.47 34.61
N LYS A 249 3.16 11.09 35.67
CA LYS A 249 3.23 11.73 37.00
C LYS A 249 4.18 11.04 37.97
N SER A 250 4.68 9.85 37.62
CA SER A 250 5.71 9.08 38.34
C SER A 250 7.10 9.37 37.79
#